data_8a2d9bbdb64dce184ef3d07924b611da
#
_entry.id   8a2d9bbdb64dce184ef3d07924b611da
#
_cell.length_a   1.000
_cell.length_b   1.000
_cell.length_c   1.000
_cell.angle_alpha   90.00
_cell.angle_beta   90.00
_cell.angle_gamma   90.00
#
_symmetry.space_group_name_H-M   'P 1'
#
loop_
_entity.id
_entity.type
_entity.pdbx_description
1 polymer ?
#
loop_
_entity_poly.entity_id
_entity_poly.type
_entity_poly.pdbx_seq_one_letter_code
_entity_poly.pdbx_strand_id
1 'polypeptide(L)'
;MIYIIDHQDSFTWNVVHQFSKFDKVICSNYYEVNNKLLHKSNVIVLSPGPGSPKDYPATSKIYKKYKGKKKIIGICLGYQMILYNEGGKIIQQKKIYHGYQSKIKTNNQSKIFKNNQQFKVGRYH
;
A
#
# COMPACT_ATOMS: atom_id res chain seq x y z
N MET A 1 -4.20 10.76 -12.97
CA MET A 1 -5.08 10.75 -11.76
C MET A 1 -4.74 9.52 -10.93
N ILE A 2 -4.59 9.72 -9.64
CA ILE A 2 -4.27 8.70 -8.63
C ILE A 2 -5.51 8.45 -7.78
N TYR A 3 -5.87 7.19 -7.57
CA TYR A 3 -6.97 6.79 -6.70
C TYR A 3 -6.41 6.11 -5.44
N ILE A 4 -6.70 6.65 -4.28
CA ILE A 4 -6.30 6.10 -2.98
C ILE A 4 -7.50 5.42 -2.35
N ILE A 5 -7.34 4.15 -1.99
CA ILE A 5 -8.32 3.39 -1.20
C ILE A 5 -7.89 3.47 0.25
N ASP A 6 -8.70 4.16 1.05
CA ASP A 6 -8.45 4.38 2.48
C ASP A 6 -8.98 3.22 3.31
N HIS A 7 -8.09 2.58 4.05
CA HIS A 7 -8.41 1.52 5.01
C HIS A 7 -8.54 2.05 6.45
N GLN A 8 -8.95 3.31 6.58
CA GLN A 8 -9.22 3.99 7.86
C GLN A 8 -7.98 4.10 8.77
N ASP A 9 -6.87 4.50 8.17
CA ASP A 9 -5.65 4.79 8.92
C ASP A 9 -5.49 6.30 9.15
N SER A 10 -5.04 6.68 10.34
CA SER A 10 -4.76 8.09 10.67
C SER A 10 -3.71 8.72 9.76
N PHE A 11 -2.84 7.92 9.15
CA PHE A 11 -1.78 8.37 8.26
C PHE A 11 -2.21 8.55 6.80
N THR A 12 -3.43 8.13 6.44
CA THR A 12 -3.90 8.17 5.03
C THR A 12 -3.82 9.59 4.44
N TRP A 13 -4.14 10.62 5.21
CA TRP A 13 -4.07 12.00 4.71
C TRP A 13 -2.64 12.46 4.43
N ASN A 14 -1.64 11.96 5.15
CA ASN A 14 -0.23 12.19 4.83
C ASN A 14 0.12 11.54 3.47
N VAL A 15 -0.41 10.35 3.21
CA VAL A 15 -0.27 9.67 1.92
C VAL A 15 -0.92 10.48 0.81
N VAL A 16 -2.16 10.94 1.00
CA VAL A 16 -2.88 11.83 0.06
C VAL A 16 -2.05 13.07 -0.25
N HIS A 17 -1.52 13.75 0.78
CA HIS A 17 -0.70 14.93 0.61
C HIS A 17 0.57 14.65 -0.20
N GLN A 18 1.26 13.53 0.05
CA GLN A 18 2.45 13.16 -0.72
C GLN A 18 2.14 12.90 -2.20
N PHE A 19 1.08 12.14 -2.48
CA PHE A 19 0.72 11.82 -3.86
C PHE A 19 0.14 13.01 -4.62
N SER A 20 -0.50 13.97 -3.94
CA SER A 20 -1.05 15.19 -4.58
C SER A 20 0.03 16.10 -5.19
N LYS A 21 1.29 15.91 -4.81
CA LYS A 21 2.43 16.61 -5.43
C LYS A 21 2.73 16.13 -6.85
N PHE A 22 2.22 14.96 -7.23
CA PHE A 22 2.54 14.32 -8.52
C PHE A 22 1.36 14.34 -9.50
N ASP A 23 0.13 14.25 -9.01
CA ASP A 23 -1.06 14.22 -9.85
C ASP A 23 -2.32 14.45 -9.01
N LYS A 24 -3.45 14.70 -9.68
CA LYS A 24 -4.77 14.79 -9.05
C LYS A 24 -5.06 13.50 -8.28
N VAL A 25 -5.38 13.63 -7.00
CA VAL A 25 -5.70 12.52 -6.10
C VAL A 25 -7.20 12.50 -5.81
N ILE A 26 -7.77 11.31 -5.82
CA ILE A 26 -9.08 10.99 -5.26
C ILE A 26 -8.87 9.96 -4.17
N CYS A 27 -9.46 10.19 -3.02
CA CYS A 27 -9.41 9.28 -1.87
C CYS A 27 -10.84 8.92 -1.47
N SER A 28 -11.10 7.64 -1.23
CA SER A 28 -12.37 7.17 -0.67
C SER A 28 -12.11 6.00 0.28
N ASN A 29 -13.01 5.82 1.23
CA ASN A 29 -13.00 4.64 2.09
C ASN A 29 -13.12 3.36 1.27
N TYR A 30 -12.50 2.28 1.75
CA TYR A 30 -12.47 0.98 1.08
C TYR A 30 -13.86 0.39 0.82
N TYR A 31 -14.87 0.79 1.58
CA TYR A 31 -16.27 0.35 1.42
C TYR A 31 -17.12 1.31 0.57
N GLU A 32 -16.58 2.47 0.16
CA GLU A 32 -17.27 3.50 -0.65
C GLU A 32 -16.52 3.81 -1.95
N VAL A 33 -15.86 2.80 -2.54
CA VAL A 33 -15.06 3.00 -3.73
C VAL A 33 -15.91 3.40 -4.94
N ASN A 34 -15.60 4.55 -5.53
CA ASN A 34 -16.23 4.99 -6.77
C ASN A 34 -15.59 4.27 -7.97
N ASN A 35 -16.25 3.23 -8.45
CA ASN A 35 -15.73 2.38 -9.53
C ASN A 35 -15.49 3.14 -10.85
N LYS A 36 -16.27 4.20 -11.17
CA LYS A 36 -16.08 5.00 -12.40
C LYS A 36 -14.77 5.78 -12.31
N LEU A 37 -14.50 6.42 -11.16
CA LEU A 37 -13.28 7.19 -10.94
C LEU A 37 -12.07 6.27 -10.80
N LEU A 38 -12.22 5.15 -10.11
CA LEU A 38 -11.19 4.12 -10.02
C LEU A 38 -10.80 3.60 -11.41
N HIS A 39 -11.78 3.34 -12.29
CA HIS A 39 -11.53 2.91 -13.66
C HIS A 39 -10.77 3.96 -14.47
N LYS A 40 -11.05 5.25 -14.28
CA LYS A 40 -10.35 6.35 -14.96
C LYS A 40 -8.98 6.65 -14.41
N SER A 41 -8.63 6.16 -13.22
CA SER A 41 -7.32 6.41 -12.61
C SER A 41 -6.21 5.64 -13.32
N ASN A 42 -4.98 6.19 -13.29
CA ASN A 42 -3.78 5.54 -13.84
C ASN A 42 -3.03 4.74 -12.77
N VAL A 43 -3.17 5.17 -11.53
CA VAL A 43 -2.51 4.58 -10.36
C VAL A 43 -3.54 4.32 -9.27
N ILE A 44 -3.46 3.17 -8.62
CA ILE A 44 -4.23 2.81 -7.44
C ILE A 44 -3.27 2.70 -6.27
N VAL A 45 -3.57 3.38 -5.18
CA VAL A 45 -2.81 3.30 -3.94
C VAL A 45 -3.66 2.62 -2.88
N LEU A 46 -3.13 1.58 -2.28
CA LEU A 46 -3.71 0.90 -1.13
C LEU A 46 -3.06 1.46 0.13
N SER A 47 -3.83 2.13 0.97
CA SER A 47 -3.33 2.84 2.15
C SER A 47 -2.87 1.90 3.26
N PRO A 48 -2.17 2.43 4.27
CA PRO A 48 -2.10 1.78 5.58
C PRO A 48 -3.50 1.51 6.14
N GLY A 49 -3.59 0.68 7.16
CA GLY A 49 -4.84 0.39 7.85
C GLY A 49 -4.68 -0.65 8.95
N PRO A 50 -5.68 -0.81 9.81
CA PRO A 50 -5.70 -1.82 10.84
C PRO A 50 -5.99 -3.22 10.29
N GLY A 51 -5.77 -4.25 11.09
CA GLY A 51 -6.12 -5.64 10.77
C GLY A 51 -5.17 -6.30 9.78
N SER A 52 -5.72 -7.15 8.96
CA SER A 52 -5.01 -8.00 8.02
C SER A 52 -5.65 -7.99 6.62
N PRO A 53 -4.97 -8.48 5.59
CA PRO A 53 -5.54 -8.57 4.24
C PRO A 53 -6.87 -9.31 4.14
N LYS A 54 -7.12 -10.26 5.03
CA LYS A 54 -8.37 -11.05 5.06
C LYS A 54 -9.60 -10.21 5.42
N ASP A 55 -9.39 -9.10 6.13
CA ASP A 55 -10.46 -8.21 6.57
C ASP A 55 -11.00 -7.31 5.44
N TYR A 56 -10.31 -7.29 4.30
CA TYR A 56 -10.61 -6.40 3.17
C TYR A 56 -10.84 -7.15 1.84
N PRO A 57 -11.84 -8.05 1.77
CA PRO A 57 -12.08 -8.85 0.57
C PRO A 57 -12.47 -8.00 -0.65
N ALA A 58 -13.13 -6.85 -0.44
CA ALA A 58 -13.48 -5.93 -1.52
C ALA A 58 -12.23 -5.33 -2.18
N THR A 59 -11.25 -4.89 -1.39
CA THR A 59 -9.97 -4.37 -1.92
C THR A 59 -9.17 -5.47 -2.62
N SER A 60 -9.19 -6.70 -2.10
CA SER A 60 -8.57 -7.85 -2.78
C SER A 60 -9.19 -8.12 -4.16
N LYS A 61 -10.51 -7.98 -4.32
CA LYS A 61 -11.19 -8.07 -5.62
C LYS A 61 -10.73 -6.95 -6.57
N ILE A 62 -10.59 -5.73 -6.06
CA ILE A 62 -10.07 -4.58 -6.84
C ILE A 62 -8.65 -4.87 -7.30
N TYR A 63 -7.77 -5.31 -6.40
CA TYR A 63 -6.40 -5.67 -6.73
C TYR A 63 -6.36 -6.69 -7.89
N LYS A 64 -7.06 -7.80 -7.75
CA LYS A 64 -7.11 -8.87 -8.77
C LYS A 64 -7.63 -8.36 -10.12
N LYS A 65 -8.63 -7.47 -10.12
CA LYS A 65 -9.22 -6.89 -11.33
C LYS A 65 -8.23 -5.99 -12.09
N TYR A 66 -7.41 -5.22 -11.37
CA TYR A 66 -6.54 -4.21 -11.96
C TYR A 66 -5.06 -4.59 -12.02
N LYS A 67 -4.66 -5.69 -11.37
CA LYS A 67 -3.32 -6.26 -11.49
C LYS A 67 -2.92 -6.44 -12.95
N GLY A 68 -1.72 -5.99 -13.31
CA GLY A 68 -1.22 -6.02 -14.68
C GLY A 68 -1.85 -5.01 -15.66
N LYS A 69 -2.90 -4.29 -15.24
CA LYS A 69 -3.59 -3.29 -16.08
C LYS A 69 -3.31 -1.86 -15.61
N LYS A 70 -3.05 -1.68 -14.33
CA LYS A 70 -2.75 -0.38 -13.71
C LYS A 70 -1.53 -0.49 -12.80
N LYS A 71 -0.88 0.63 -12.53
CA LYS A 71 0.13 0.72 -11.47
C LYS A 71 -0.57 0.64 -10.13
N ILE A 72 -0.15 -0.29 -9.28
CA ILE A 72 -0.70 -0.46 -7.93
C ILE A 72 0.43 -0.29 -6.92
N ILE A 73 0.24 0.57 -5.96
CA ILE A 73 1.19 0.86 -4.87
C ILE A 73 0.52 0.46 -3.56
N GLY A 74 1.19 -0.33 -2.76
CA GLY A 74 0.73 -0.70 -1.42
C GLY A 74 1.63 -0.12 -0.34
N ILE A 75 1.03 0.46 0.70
CA ILE A 75 1.75 1.02 1.84
C ILE A 75 1.29 0.28 3.10
N CYS A 76 2.23 -0.29 3.86
CA CYS A 76 1.97 -1.03 5.08
C CYS A 76 0.93 -2.16 4.86
N LEU A 77 -0.30 -2.04 5.36
CA LEU A 77 -1.38 -3.00 5.08
C LEU A 77 -1.59 -3.20 3.58
N GLY A 78 -1.58 -2.12 2.80
CA GLY A 78 -1.71 -2.20 1.34
C GLY A 78 -0.62 -3.04 0.68
N TYR A 79 0.62 -2.97 1.16
CA TYR A 79 1.70 -3.84 0.72
C TYR A 79 1.46 -5.30 1.12
N GLN A 80 1.01 -5.55 2.34
CA GLN A 80 0.63 -6.89 2.79
C GLN A 80 -0.51 -7.48 1.95
N MET A 81 -1.48 -6.66 1.53
CA MET A 81 -2.56 -7.08 0.64
C MET A 81 -2.05 -7.52 -0.73
N ILE A 82 -1.08 -6.81 -1.28
CA ILE A 82 -0.43 -7.21 -2.53
C ILE A 82 0.23 -8.58 -2.35
N LEU A 83 1.08 -8.73 -1.33
CA LEU A 83 1.75 -10.00 -1.05
C LEU A 83 0.78 -11.15 -0.83
N TYR A 84 -0.27 -10.93 -0.04
CA TYR A 84 -1.29 -11.93 0.25
C TYR A 84 -2.01 -12.41 -1.01
N ASN A 85 -2.38 -11.48 -1.90
CA ASN A 85 -3.05 -11.82 -3.16
C ASN A 85 -2.12 -12.45 -4.19
N GLU A 86 -0.79 -12.33 -4.03
CA GLU A 86 0.24 -13.03 -4.81
C GLU A 86 0.63 -14.39 -4.19
N GLY A 87 -0.10 -14.87 -3.19
CA GLY A 87 0.16 -16.15 -2.54
C GLY A 87 1.14 -16.09 -1.37
N GLY A 88 1.58 -14.90 -0.98
CA GLY A 88 2.43 -14.69 0.19
C GLY A 88 1.69 -14.94 1.50
N LYS A 89 2.40 -15.38 2.52
CA LYS A 89 1.87 -15.53 3.88
C LYS A 89 2.19 -14.29 4.69
N ILE A 90 1.18 -13.73 5.35
CA ILE A 90 1.35 -12.66 6.33
C ILE A 90 1.32 -13.31 7.71
N ILE A 91 2.43 -13.19 8.44
CA ILE A 91 2.58 -13.76 9.78
C ILE A 91 2.83 -12.66 10.79
N GLN A 92 2.33 -12.84 11.99
CA GLN A 92 2.61 -11.94 13.09
C GLN A 92 3.99 -12.25 13.67
N GLN A 93 4.80 -11.21 13.89
CA GLN A 93 6.09 -11.36 14.55
C GLN A 93 5.92 -11.59 16.05
N LYS A 94 6.79 -12.41 16.64
CA LYS A 94 6.78 -12.67 18.09
C LYS A 94 7.07 -11.41 18.90
N LYS A 95 7.95 -10.52 18.39
CA LYS A 95 8.28 -9.24 19.02
C LYS A 95 7.50 -8.11 18.35
N ILE A 96 6.85 -7.29 19.15
CA ILE A 96 6.14 -6.10 18.68
C ILE A 96 7.17 -4.98 18.46
N TYR A 97 7.13 -4.39 17.26
CA TYR A 97 7.94 -3.22 16.90
C TYR A 97 7.01 -2.04 16.63
N HIS A 98 6.92 -1.15 17.60
CA HIS A 98 6.12 0.07 17.46
C HIS A 98 7.00 1.27 17.80
N GLY A 99 7.28 2.12 16.81
CA GLY A 99 8.18 3.26 16.96
C GLY A 99 9.68 2.90 16.97
N TYR A 100 10.06 1.72 16.48
CA TYR A 100 11.46 1.30 16.38
C TYR A 100 12.05 1.69 15.02
N GLN A 101 13.32 2.11 15.02
CA GLN A 101 14.10 2.24 13.80
C GLN A 101 14.80 0.92 13.46
N SER A 102 14.74 0.56 12.19
CA SER A 102 15.49 -0.57 11.63
C SER A 102 16.28 -0.13 10.42
N LYS A 103 17.43 -0.75 10.20
CA LYS A 103 18.16 -0.59 8.93
C LYS A 103 17.67 -1.63 7.93
N ILE A 104 17.35 -1.18 6.74
CA ILE A 104 17.06 -2.06 5.59
C ILE A 104 18.13 -1.88 4.54
N LYS A 105 18.37 -2.92 3.77
CA LYS A 105 19.35 -2.95 2.69
C LYS A 105 18.66 -3.40 1.40
N THR A 106 18.90 -2.68 0.33
CA THR A 106 18.40 -3.06 -0.99
C THR A 106 19.25 -4.19 -1.58
N ASN A 107 18.64 -5.03 -2.37
CA ASN A 107 19.30 -6.09 -3.11
C ASN A 107 19.42 -5.73 -4.61
N ASN A 108 20.13 -6.55 -5.36
CA ASN A 108 20.34 -6.38 -6.80
C ASN A 108 19.10 -6.60 -7.68
N GLN A 109 17.97 -7.02 -7.10
CA GLN A 109 16.71 -7.23 -7.82
C GLN A 109 15.86 -5.96 -7.93
N SER A 110 16.22 -4.91 -7.19
CA SER A 110 15.50 -3.63 -7.26
C SER A 110 15.80 -2.91 -8.57
N LYS A 111 14.73 -2.50 -9.27
CA LYS A 111 14.83 -1.61 -10.44
C LYS A 111 14.79 -0.11 -10.07
N ILE A 112 14.52 0.21 -8.81
CA ILE A 112 14.32 1.58 -8.32
C ILE A 112 15.52 2.03 -7.49
N PHE A 113 16.06 1.15 -6.66
CA PHE A 113 17.15 1.45 -5.75
C PHE A 113 18.46 0.85 -6.23
N LYS A 114 19.57 1.53 -5.96
CA LYS A 114 20.91 0.99 -6.19
C LYS A 114 21.13 -0.24 -5.29
N ASN A 115 21.93 -1.20 -5.76
CA ASN A 115 22.30 -2.36 -4.98
C ASN A 115 23.05 -1.96 -3.70
N ASN A 116 22.81 -2.68 -2.61
CA ASN A 116 23.44 -2.46 -1.30
C ASN A 116 23.19 -1.07 -0.66
N GLN A 117 22.20 -0.32 -1.14
CA GLN A 117 21.81 0.95 -0.53
C GLN A 117 21.14 0.67 0.83
N GLN A 118 21.53 1.43 1.86
CA GLN A 118 20.98 1.27 3.21
C GLN A 118 20.09 2.44 3.58
N PHE A 119 18.98 2.13 4.25
CA PHE A 119 18.05 3.12 4.76
C PHE A 119 17.71 2.82 6.23
N LYS A 120 17.50 3.88 7.00
CA LYS A 120 16.81 3.77 8.30
C LYS A 120 15.34 3.94 8.07
N VAL A 121 14.52 3.02 8.58
CA VAL A 121 13.06 3.05 8.45
C VAL A 121 12.41 2.92 9.81
N GLY A 122 11.30 3.63 10.01
CA GLY A 122 10.45 3.45 11.17
C GLY A 122 9.57 2.20 11.03
N ARG A 123 9.43 1.45 12.09
CA ARG A 123 8.56 0.27 12.17
C ARG A 123 7.45 0.52 13.17
N TYR A 124 6.21 0.31 12.74
CA TYR A 124 5.00 0.50 13.54
C TYR A 124 4.07 -0.72 13.53
N HIS A 125 4.54 -1.78 12.93
CA HIS A 125 3.83 -3.06 12.83
C HIS A 125 4.63 -4.19 13.44
#